data_798a08b6556da25a019e3e68d110bf22
#
_entry.id   798a08b6556da25a019e3e68d110bf22
#
_cell.length_a   1.000
_cell.length_b   1.000
_cell.length_c   1.000
_cell.angle_alpha   90.00
_cell.angle_beta   90.00
_cell.angle_gamma   90.00
#
_symmetry.space_group_name_H-M   'P 1'
#
loop_
_entity.id
_entity.type
_entity.pdbx_description
1 polymer ?
#
loop_
_entity_poly.entity_id
_entity_poly.type
_entity_poly.pdbx_seq_one_letter_code
_entity_poly.pdbx_strand_id
1 'polypeptide(L)'
;MVGIEKNQQRAIICPMASITVPVRPKHPNLRALNIMRDLPEVADLIELCFASTMDSEGQRYIQDMRRAGRDSSFSRWANRATESTSLPLTGYIWEEKGKIVGNASLVPFRYKRQRIYLIANVAVHPDYRRRGIARALTERAMIHAREKKADSVWLHVRDDNPGAIKLYSNLGFVERARRTTWQGLGDSTVLQLKTDIRITNRHSYWWPIQQKWLSRLYPNLLAWHRDWGFQALRPGLSNWLYLFFVSINVRQWAAVKSNRLEAVLSWIPSWRAESLYAAVGSRSDPEALTVLLLHARHVLSHHRYLSLEFPASDFDQAIQKAGFRALRTLIWMEAGKATS
;
A
#
# COMPACT_ATOMS: atom_id res chain seq x y z
N MET A 1 -48.31 -24.45 -14.59
CA MET A 1 -46.90 -24.86 -14.83
C MET A 1 -46.21 -23.68 -15.50
N VAL A 2 -45.46 -22.93 -14.74
CA VAL A 2 -44.58 -21.86 -15.28
C VAL A 2 -43.24 -22.04 -14.59
N GLY A 3 -42.25 -22.40 -15.39
CA GLY A 3 -40.90 -22.69 -14.93
C GLY A 3 -40.17 -21.41 -14.54
N ILE A 4 -39.54 -21.42 -13.34
CA ILE A 4 -38.66 -20.39 -12.85
C ILE A 4 -37.27 -20.76 -13.31
N GLU A 5 -36.73 -20.08 -14.34
CA GLU A 5 -35.34 -20.15 -14.73
C GLU A 5 -34.47 -19.49 -13.65
N LYS A 6 -33.65 -20.32 -13.00
CA LYS A 6 -32.54 -19.89 -12.12
C LYS A 6 -31.39 -19.38 -12.98
N ASN A 7 -31.26 -18.10 -13.10
CA ASN A 7 -30.07 -17.46 -13.71
C ASN A 7 -28.89 -17.53 -12.73
N GLN A 8 -28.08 -18.59 -12.85
CA GLN A 8 -26.80 -18.71 -12.17
C GLN A 8 -25.76 -17.87 -12.91
N GLN A 9 -25.47 -16.70 -12.38
CA GLN A 9 -24.25 -15.97 -12.76
C GLN A 9 -23.02 -16.79 -12.39
N ARG A 10 -22.49 -17.53 -13.37
CA ARG A 10 -21.16 -18.14 -13.29
C ARG A 10 -20.13 -17.03 -13.23
N ALA A 11 -19.46 -16.90 -12.09
CA ALA A 11 -18.23 -16.15 -12.02
C ALA A 11 -17.23 -16.74 -13.03
N ILE A 12 -16.84 -15.94 -14.00
CA ILE A 12 -15.77 -16.30 -14.95
C ILE A 12 -14.49 -16.31 -14.16
N ILE A 13 -14.08 -17.49 -13.71
CA ILE A 13 -12.72 -17.72 -13.18
C ILE A 13 -11.81 -17.71 -14.41
N CYS A 14 -11.18 -16.57 -14.66
CA CYS A 14 -10.11 -16.47 -15.66
C CYS A 14 -8.99 -17.43 -15.24
N PRO A 15 -8.57 -18.39 -16.08
CA PRO A 15 -7.47 -19.29 -15.72
C PRO A 15 -6.20 -18.46 -15.50
N MET A 16 -5.59 -18.61 -14.32
CA MET A 16 -4.32 -17.98 -14.00
C MET A 16 -3.26 -18.47 -14.97
N ALA A 17 -2.74 -17.58 -15.80
CA ALA A 17 -1.67 -17.89 -16.74
C ALA A 17 -0.44 -18.39 -15.96
N SER A 18 0.01 -19.58 -16.32
CA SER A 18 1.25 -20.17 -15.81
C SER A 18 2.44 -19.33 -16.26
N ILE A 19 3.13 -18.70 -15.31
CA ILE A 19 4.33 -17.94 -15.61
C ILE A 19 5.53 -18.89 -15.60
N THR A 20 5.98 -19.28 -16.77
CA THR A 20 7.26 -19.94 -16.96
C THR A 20 8.35 -18.88 -16.99
N VAL A 21 9.01 -18.62 -15.86
CA VAL A 21 10.24 -17.80 -15.86
C VAL A 21 11.37 -18.72 -16.31
N PRO A 22 12.02 -18.45 -17.45
CA PRO A 22 13.16 -19.25 -17.89
C PRO A 22 14.27 -19.18 -16.84
N VAL A 23 14.84 -20.34 -16.47
CA VAL A 23 16.02 -20.42 -15.61
C VAL A 23 17.20 -19.85 -16.40
N ARG A 24 17.49 -18.57 -16.22
CA ARG A 24 18.67 -17.96 -16.82
C ARG A 24 19.92 -18.30 -16.00
N PRO A 25 21.09 -18.45 -16.65
CA PRO A 25 22.34 -18.74 -15.96
C PRO A 25 22.65 -17.64 -14.92
N LYS A 26 23.32 -18.03 -13.82
CA LYS A 26 23.77 -17.11 -12.78
C LYS A 26 24.60 -15.97 -13.41
N HIS A 27 24.10 -14.76 -13.36
CA HIS A 27 24.88 -13.60 -13.85
C HIS A 27 26.05 -13.34 -12.90
N PRO A 28 27.29 -13.18 -13.37
CA PRO A 28 28.47 -13.08 -12.50
C PRO A 28 28.40 -11.88 -11.56
N ASN A 29 27.73 -10.81 -11.97
CA ASN A 29 27.60 -9.57 -11.20
C ASN A 29 26.42 -9.61 -10.20
N LEU A 30 25.58 -10.65 -10.25
CA LEU A 30 24.38 -10.76 -9.41
C LEU A 30 24.68 -11.66 -8.21
N ARG A 31 24.58 -11.12 -7.01
CA ARG A 31 24.77 -11.86 -5.75
C ARG A 31 23.71 -11.53 -4.70
N ALA A 32 23.62 -12.36 -3.68
CA ALA A 32 22.77 -12.08 -2.52
C ALA A 32 23.28 -10.85 -1.76
N LEU A 33 22.34 -10.09 -1.19
CA LEU A 33 22.60 -8.97 -0.31
C LEU A 33 23.28 -9.46 0.99
N ASN A 34 24.39 -8.85 1.37
CA ASN A 34 24.98 -8.99 2.68
C ASN A 34 24.64 -7.77 3.54
N ILE A 35 23.76 -7.96 4.52
CA ILE A 35 23.24 -6.88 5.37
C ILE A 35 24.34 -6.07 6.04
N MET A 36 25.37 -6.78 6.55
CA MET A 36 26.45 -6.15 7.30
C MET A 36 27.33 -5.24 6.45
N ARG A 37 27.47 -5.56 5.17
CA ARG A 37 28.39 -4.88 4.26
C ARG A 37 27.67 -3.90 3.35
N ASP A 38 26.51 -4.32 2.82
CA ASP A 38 25.94 -3.69 1.64
C ASP A 38 24.84 -2.66 1.96
N LEU A 39 24.19 -2.73 3.16
CA LEU A 39 23.07 -1.86 3.49
C LEU A 39 23.34 -0.36 3.33
N PRO A 40 24.50 0.19 3.76
CA PRO A 40 24.76 1.62 3.58
C PRO A 40 24.79 2.03 2.10
N GLU A 41 25.52 1.26 1.26
CA GLU A 41 25.64 1.54 -0.18
C GLU A 41 24.31 1.32 -0.92
N VAL A 42 23.54 0.32 -0.51
CA VAL A 42 22.16 0.11 -1.02
C VAL A 42 21.25 1.27 -0.65
N ALA A 43 21.35 1.80 0.58
CA ALA A 43 20.60 2.98 1.00
C ALA A 43 20.94 4.21 0.13
N ASP A 44 22.23 4.43 -0.14
CA ASP A 44 22.69 5.52 -1.01
C ASP A 44 22.19 5.35 -2.45
N LEU A 45 22.20 4.12 -2.98
CA LEU A 45 21.67 3.81 -4.30
C LEU A 45 20.14 4.07 -4.38
N ILE A 46 19.39 3.67 -3.35
CA ILE A 46 17.94 3.89 -3.29
C ILE A 46 17.65 5.39 -3.21
N GLU A 47 18.37 6.12 -2.35
CA GLU A 47 18.20 7.57 -2.26
C GLU A 47 18.50 8.26 -3.59
N LEU A 48 19.62 7.91 -4.25
CA LEU A 48 19.96 8.43 -5.58
C LEU A 48 18.86 8.16 -6.62
N CYS A 49 18.29 6.96 -6.61
CA CYS A 49 17.29 6.56 -7.62
C CYS A 49 15.91 7.18 -7.40
N PHE A 50 15.55 7.51 -6.15
CA PHE A 50 14.21 7.95 -5.76
C PHE A 50 14.17 9.34 -5.10
N ALA A 51 15.28 10.08 -5.05
CA ALA A 51 15.39 11.38 -4.37
C ALA A 51 14.27 12.37 -4.75
N SER A 52 13.94 12.48 -6.03
CA SER A 52 12.91 13.40 -6.52
C SER A 52 11.47 13.02 -6.15
N THR A 53 11.25 11.79 -5.69
CA THR A 53 9.93 11.23 -5.39
C THR A 53 9.78 10.73 -3.97
N MET A 54 10.84 10.88 -3.16
CA MET A 54 10.90 10.39 -1.79
C MET A 54 10.22 11.37 -0.83
N ASP A 55 9.25 10.87 -0.08
CA ASP A 55 8.61 11.61 1.00
C ASP A 55 9.38 11.49 2.33
N SER A 56 8.88 12.14 3.38
CA SER A 56 9.52 12.11 4.71
C SER A 56 9.56 10.72 5.34
N GLU A 57 8.67 9.83 4.95
CA GLU A 57 8.67 8.42 5.40
C GLU A 57 9.80 7.65 4.70
N GLY A 58 9.96 7.85 3.40
CA GLY A 58 11.05 7.30 2.62
C GLY A 58 12.43 7.76 3.13
N GLN A 59 12.56 9.05 3.46
CA GLN A 59 13.79 9.60 4.04
C GLN A 59 14.16 8.94 5.37
N ARG A 60 13.18 8.76 6.27
CA ARG A 60 13.39 8.04 7.54
C ARG A 60 13.81 6.59 7.30
N TYR A 61 13.14 5.92 6.37
CA TYR A 61 13.50 4.54 5.99
C TYR A 61 14.96 4.40 5.52
N ILE A 62 15.45 5.33 4.69
CA ILE A 62 16.85 5.37 4.26
C ILE A 62 17.80 5.58 5.44
N GLN A 63 17.45 6.49 6.36
CA GLN A 63 18.26 6.70 7.58
C GLN A 63 18.31 5.45 8.46
N ASP A 64 17.19 4.75 8.61
CA ASP A 64 17.11 3.50 9.38
C ASP A 64 17.95 2.38 8.72
N MET A 65 17.95 2.28 7.39
CA MET A 65 18.84 1.37 6.66
C MET A 65 20.31 1.66 6.91
N ARG A 66 20.71 2.94 6.87
CA ARG A 66 22.10 3.34 7.15
C ARG A 66 22.53 3.04 8.58
N ARG A 67 21.62 3.29 9.55
CA ARG A 67 21.85 2.95 10.97
C ARG A 67 22.01 1.44 11.16
N ALA A 68 21.09 0.68 10.58
CA ALA A 68 21.11 -0.78 10.66
C ALA A 68 22.38 -1.39 10.09
N GLY A 69 22.91 -0.84 8.99
CA GLY A 69 24.18 -1.30 8.41
C GLY A 69 25.44 -0.97 9.23
N ARG A 70 25.35 0.00 10.17
CA ARG A 70 26.46 0.39 11.05
C ARG A 70 26.44 -0.29 12.42
N ASP A 71 25.29 -0.81 12.83
CA ASP A 71 25.09 -1.45 14.13
C ASP A 71 25.25 -2.98 14.01
N SER A 72 26.39 -3.49 14.49
CA SER A 72 26.69 -4.93 14.48
C SER A 72 25.76 -5.75 15.38
N SER A 73 25.17 -5.16 16.42
CA SER A 73 24.21 -5.83 17.31
C SER A 73 22.83 -5.96 16.64
N PHE A 74 22.41 -4.92 15.95
CA PHE A 74 21.18 -4.95 15.14
C PHE A 74 21.25 -6.01 14.03
N SER A 75 22.37 -6.09 13.33
CA SER A 75 22.55 -7.04 12.23
C SER A 75 22.55 -8.50 12.70
N ARG A 76 23.08 -8.80 13.88
CA ARG A 76 22.99 -10.13 14.50
C ARG A 76 21.57 -10.49 14.93
N TRP A 77 20.81 -9.53 15.44
CA TRP A 77 19.40 -9.69 15.78
C TRP A 77 18.52 -9.84 14.51
N ALA A 78 18.75 -9.03 13.50
CA ALA A 78 18.01 -9.03 12.23
C ALA A 78 18.06 -10.38 11.51
N ASN A 79 19.21 -11.07 11.55
CA ASN A 79 19.33 -12.44 11.02
C ASN A 79 18.44 -13.47 11.74
N ARG A 80 17.99 -13.17 12.97
CA ARG A 80 17.06 -14.02 13.75
C ARG A 80 15.60 -13.57 13.61
N ALA A 81 15.35 -12.31 13.28
CA ALA A 81 14.03 -11.66 13.32
C ALA A 81 13.41 -11.41 11.92
N THR A 82 13.74 -12.24 10.94
CA THR A 82 13.40 -12.07 9.51
C THR A 82 11.90 -11.89 9.19
N GLU A 83 10.99 -12.04 10.14
CA GLU A 83 9.54 -11.98 9.90
C GLU A 83 8.85 -10.74 10.49
N SER A 84 9.54 -9.88 11.25
CA SER A 84 8.91 -8.77 11.99
C SER A 84 9.46 -7.37 11.74
N THR A 85 10.43 -7.20 10.84
CA THR A 85 11.02 -5.90 10.56
C THR A 85 10.56 -5.33 9.22
N SER A 86 10.29 -4.02 9.20
CA SER A 86 10.02 -3.27 7.96
C SER A 86 11.26 -3.07 7.07
N LEU A 87 12.46 -3.48 7.57
CA LEU A 87 13.72 -3.39 6.82
C LEU A 87 13.88 -4.61 5.91
N PRO A 88 14.39 -4.42 4.67
CA PRO A 88 14.61 -5.51 3.73
C PRO A 88 15.90 -6.25 4.08
N LEU A 89 15.76 -7.27 4.91
CA LEU A 89 16.89 -8.09 5.36
C LEU A 89 17.31 -9.16 4.35
N THR A 90 16.57 -9.31 3.26
CA THR A 90 16.84 -10.26 2.18
C THR A 90 16.73 -9.55 0.85
N GLY A 91 17.60 -9.91 -0.09
CA GLY A 91 17.56 -9.30 -1.43
C GLY A 91 18.72 -9.74 -2.29
N TYR A 92 18.82 -9.11 -3.43
CA TYR A 92 19.88 -9.31 -4.41
C TYR A 92 20.41 -7.97 -4.88
N ILE A 93 21.71 -7.93 -5.09
CA ILE A 93 22.38 -6.76 -5.64
C ILE A 93 23.09 -7.12 -6.94
N TRP A 94 23.33 -6.08 -7.73
CA TRP A 94 24.20 -6.12 -8.89
C TRP A 94 25.46 -5.31 -8.58
N GLU A 95 26.58 -6.00 -8.53
CA GLU A 95 27.90 -5.41 -8.26
C GLU A 95 28.70 -5.36 -9.55
N GLU A 96 29.24 -4.21 -9.90
CA GLU A 96 30.09 -4.02 -11.07
C GLU A 96 31.32 -3.21 -10.66
N LYS A 97 32.50 -3.76 -10.88
CA LYS A 97 33.79 -3.15 -10.50
C LYS A 97 33.85 -2.73 -9.02
N GLY A 98 33.32 -3.56 -8.11
CA GLY A 98 33.30 -3.32 -6.68
C GLY A 98 32.27 -2.30 -6.20
N LYS A 99 31.36 -1.79 -7.07
CA LYS A 99 30.27 -0.88 -6.72
C LYS A 99 28.92 -1.55 -6.86
N ILE A 100 28.01 -1.28 -5.94
CA ILE A 100 26.61 -1.71 -6.02
C ILE A 100 25.86 -0.75 -6.95
N VAL A 101 25.51 -1.24 -8.13
CA VAL A 101 24.81 -0.45 -9.15
C VAL A 101 23.36 -0.87 -9.37
N GLY A 102 22.93 -1.92 -8.67
CA GLY A 102 21.55 -2.40 -8.70
C GLY A 102 21.15 -3.11 -7.41
N ASN A 103 19.88 -2.98 -7.03
CA ASN A 103 19.29 -3.64 -5.87
C ASN A 103 17.87 -4.12 -6.16
N ALA A 104 17.47 -5.25 -5.59
CA ALA A 104 16.09 -5.66 -5.40
C ALA A 104 15.95 -6.32 -4.03
N SER A 105 15.14 -5.74 -3.18
CA SER A 105 14.87 -6.23 -1.83
C SER A 105 13.68 -7.17 -1.82
N LEU A 106 13.69 -8.14 -0.91
CA LEU A 106 12.61 -9.10 -0.68
C LEU A 106 12.12 -9.00 0.75
N VAL A 107 10.84 -8.75 0.94
CA VAL A 107 10.20 -8.69 2.25
C VAL A 107 9.17 -9.83 2.34
N PRO A 108 9.37 -10.81 3.25
CA PRO A 108 8.42 -11.89 3.48
C PRO A 108 7.25 -11.41 4.33
N PHE A 109 6.04 -11.84 3.98
CA PHE A 109 4.83 -11.67 4.78
C PHE A 109 4.15 -13.01 5.00
N ARG A 110 3.53 -13.16 6.17
CA ARG A 110 2.60 -14.25 6.45
C ARG A 110 1.22 -13.67 6.73
N TYR A 111 0.26 -14.04 5.91
CA TYR A 111 -1.11 -13.59 6.09
C TYR A 111 -2.06 -14.78 5.99
N LYS A 112 -2.76 -15.06 7.06
CA LYS A 112 -3.60 -16.25 7.26
C LYS A 112 -2.82 -17.52 6.94
N ARG A 113 -2.79 -18.30 6.13
CA ARG A 113 -1.92 -19.46 5.86
C ARG A 113 -1.06 -19.27 4.61
N GLN A 114 -1.06 -18.04 4.05
CA GLN A 114 -0.32 -17.71 2.83
C GLN A 114 1.05 -17.12 3.16
N ARG A 115 2.04 -17.55 2.40
CA ARG A 115 3.39 -16.97 2.35
C ARG A 115 3.49 -16.06 1.14
N ILE A 116 3.68 -14.78 1.39
CA ILE A 116 3.70 -13.73 0.39
C ILE A 116 5.07 -13.07 0.40
N TYR A 117 5.62 -12.76 -0.76
CA TYR A 117 6.85 -11.97 -0.86
C TYR A 117 6.56 -10.66 -1.59
N LEU A 118 7.02 -9.55 -1.01
CA LEU A 118 7.03 -8.25 -1.66
C LEU A 118 8.42 -7.99 -2.21
N ILE A 119 8.54 -7.77 -3.52
CA ILE A 119 9.74 -7.22 -4.14
C ILE A 119 9.66 -5.71 -4.00
N ALA A 120 10.62 -5.15 -3.30
CA ALA A 120 10.71 -3.72 -2.99
C ALA A 120 12.07 -3.16 -3.43
N ASN A 121 12.16 -1.83 -3.49
CA ASN A 121 13.40 -1.11 -3.73
C ASN A 121 14.19 -1.61 -4.96
N VAL A 122 13.50 -1.91 -6.05
CA VAL A 122 14.16 -2.24 -7.32
C VAL A 122 14.78 -0.96 -7.86
N ALA A 123 16.07 -0.80 -7.65
CA ALA A 123 16.83 0.39 -8.00
C ALA A 123 17.99 0.01 -8.94
N VAL A 124 18.24 0.84 -9.95
CA VAL A 124 19.41 0.73 -10.83
C VAL A 124 20.00 2.12 -11.02
N HIS A 125 21.30 2.22 -10.73
CA HIS A 125 22.07 3.46 -10.89
C HIS A 125 21.83 4.06 -12.29
N PRO A 126 21.60 5.38 -12.44
CA PRO A 126 21.26 6.00 -13.71
C PRO A 126 22.18 5.58 -14.88
N ASP A 127 23.48 5.58 -14.69
CA ASP A 127 24.47 5.26 -15.73
C ASP A 127 24.48 3.78 -16.16
N TYR A 128 23.81 2.92 -15.38
CA TYR A 128 23.75 1.47 -15.64
C TYR A 128 22.36 1.02 -16.10
N ARG A 129 21.41 1.94 -16.29
CA ARG A 129 20.07 1.63 -16.78
C ARG A 129 20.10 1.09 -18.21
N ARG A 130 19.01 0.43 -18.63
CA ARG A 130 18.78 -0.16 -19.97
C ARG A 130 19.73 -1.32 -20.34
N ARG A 131 20.45 -1.88 -19.38
CA ARG A 131 21.34 -3.03 -19.55
C ARG A 131 20.72 -4.34 -19.04
N GLY A 132 19.42 -4.39 -18.78
CA GLY A 132 18.72 -5.59 -18.29
C GLY A 132 18.86 -5.86 -16.77
N ILE A 133 19.59 -5.03 -16.03
CA ILE A 133 19.90 -5.24 -14.59
C ILE A 133 18.63 -5.38 -13.75
N ALA A 134 17.67 -4.44 -13.87
CA ALA A 134 16.41 -4.51 -13.13
C ALA A 134 15.64 -5.79 -13.42
N ARG A 135 15.66 -6.26 -14.68
CA ARG A 135 15.04 -7.52 -15.07
C ARG A 135 15.70 -8.72 -14.39
N ALA A 136 17.01 -8.81 -14.46
CA ALA A 136 17.77 -9.92 -13.85
C ALA A 136 17.58 -9.98 -12.32
N LEU A 137 17.58 -8.81 -11.65
CA LEU A 137 17.32 -8.70 -10.22
C LEU A 137 15.91 -9.15 -9.86
N THR A 138 14.89 -8.70 -10.61
CA THR A 138 13.50 -9.09 -10.37
C THR A 138 13.27 -10.58 -10.64
N GLU A 139 13.79 -11.12 -11.73
CA GLU A 139 13.75 -12.56 -12.04
C GLU A 139 14.38 -13.40 -10.92
N ARG A 140 15.55 -12.99 -10.41
CA ARG A 140 16.22 -13.69 -9.29
C ARG A 140 15.40 -13.61 -7.99
N ALA A 141 14.78 -12.46 -7.71
CA ALA A 141 13.89 -12.30 -6.57
C ALA A 141 12.64 -13.21 -6.67
N MET A 142 12.05 -13.35 -7.87
CA MET A 142 10.94 -14.27 -8.12
C MET A 142 11.36 -15.74 -7.94
N ILE A 143 12.57 -16.12 -8.40
CA ILE A 143 13.12 -17.46 -8.19
C ILE A 143 13.29 -17.73 -6.69
N HIS A 144 13.84 -16.79 -5.94
CA HIS A 144 13.97 -16.92 -4.47
C HIS A 144 12.63 -17.17 -3.81
N ALA A 145 11.62 -16.37 -4.14
CA ALA A 145 10.28 -16.54 -3.58
C ALA A 145 9.71 -17.95 -3.87
N ARG A 146 9.94 -18.50 -5.07
CA ARG A 146 9.56 -19.88 -5.41
C ARG A 146 10.32 -20.92 -4.59
N GLU A 147 11.65 -20.78 -4.47
CA GLU A 147 12.49 -21.65 -3.65
C GLU A 147 11.97 -21.70 -2.20
N LYS A 148 11.41 -20.59 -1.73
CA LYS A 148 10.77 -20.46 -0.41
C LYS A 148 9.30 -20.87 -0.39
N LYS A 149 8.77 -21.44 -1.48
CA LYS A 149 7.37 -21.90 -1.61
C LYS A 149 6.36 -20.79 -1.33
N ALA A 150 6.59 -19.60 -1.90
CA ALA A 150 5.66 -18.48 -1.82
C ALA A 150 4.35 -18.81 -2.54
N ASP A 151 3.24 -18.38 -1.96
CA ASP A 151 1.91 -18.47 -2.57
C ASP A 151 1.69 -17.39 -3.63
N SER A 152 2.25 -16.20 -3.41
CA SER A 152 2.26 -15.11 -4.38
C SER A 152 3.46 -14.18 -4.17
N VAL A 153 3.80 -13.45 -5.23
CA VAL A 153 4.85 -12.43 -5.25
C VAL A 153 4.22 -11.12 -5.68
N TRP A 154 4.46 -10.09 -4.90
CA TRP A 154 3.91 -8.77 -5.12
C TRP A 154 5.00 -7.75 -5.34
N LEU A 155 4.66 -6.66 -6.00
CA LEU A 155 5.46 -5.45 -6.05
C LEU A 155 4.55 -4.21 -6.15
N HIS A 156 5.12 -3.06 -5.82
CA HIS A 156 4.50 -1.78 -6.03
C HIS A 156 5.32 -1.00 -7.06
N VAL A 157 4.64 -0.39 -8.00
CA VAL A 157 5.25 0.51 -8.98
C VAL A 157 4.48 1.83 -9.05
N ARG A 158 5.18 2.93 -9.20
CA ARG A 158 4.53 4.23 -9.42
C ARG A 158 3.87 4.25 -10.80
N ASP A 159 2.70 4.85 -10.90
CA ASP A 159 1.95 4.98 -12.15
C ASP A 159 2.64 5.88 -13.18
N ASP A 160 3.50 6.79 -12.71
CA ASP A 160 4.33 7.67 -13.53
C ASP A 160 5.64 7.01 -14.04
N ASN A 161 5.82 5.70 -13.83
CA ASN A 161 6.99 4.93 -14.29
C ASN A 161 6.62 3.86 -15.33
N PRO A 162 6.30 4.25 -16.58
CA PRO A 162 5.86 3.32 -17.62
C PRO A 162 6.92 2.26 -17.96
N GLY A 163 8.21 2.60 -17.81
CA GLY A 163 9.30 1.66 -18.06
C GLY A 163 9.30 0.49 -17.08
N ALA A 164 9.09 0.76 -15.80
CA ALA A 164 8.99 -0.28 -14.77
C ALA A 164 7.69 -1.08 -14.90
N ILE A 165 6.56 -0.42 -15.19
CA ILE A 165 5.27 -1.09 -15.44
C ILE A 165 5.42 -2.11 -16.57
N LYS A 166 5.99 -1.70 -17.71
CA LYS A 166 6.25 -2.60 -18.86
C LYS A 166 7.19 -3.74 -18.50
N LEU A 167 8.24 -3.48 -17.71
CA LEU A 167 9.16 -4.50 -17.25
C LEU A 167 8.42 -5.58 -16.43
N TYR A 168 7.63 -5.17 -15.45
CA TYR A 168 6.93 -6.10 -14.56
C TYR A 168 5.81 -6.85 -15.27
N SER A 169 5.04 -6.19 -16.14
CA SER A 169 4.05 -6.87 -16.99
C SER A 169 4.69 -7.94 -17.86
N ASN A 170 5.88 -7.67 -18.44
CA ASN A 170 6.63 -8.64 -19.23
C ASN A 170 7.22 -9.79 -18.40
N LEU A 171 7.29 -9.65 -17.07
CA LEU A 171 7.66 -10.70 -16.13
C LEU A 171 6.45 -11.45 -15.57
N GLY A 172 5.25 -11.13 -16.07
CA GLY A 172 4.00 -11.79 -15.71
C GLY A 172 3.32 -11.23 -14.45
N PHE A 173 3.71 -10.05 -14.01
CA PHE A 173 2.95 -9.34 -12.98
C PHE A 173 1.69 -8.72 -13.59
N VAL A 174 0.57 -8.85 -12.89
CA VAL A 174 -0.74 -8.31 -13.27
C VAL A 174 -1.17 -7.26 -12.26
N GLU A 175 -1.67 -6.13 -12.73
CA GLU A 175 -2.25 -5.10 -11.86
C GLU A 175 -3.45 -5.66 -11.08
N ARG A 176 -3.47 -5.46 -9.77
CA ARG A 176 -4.54 -5.88 -8.86
C ARG A 176 -5.26 -4.70 -8.23
N ALA A 177 -4.54 -3.61 -8.03
CA ALA A 177 -5.12 -2.39 -7.50
C ALA A 177 -4.25 -1.18 -7.89
N ARG A 178 -4.87 0.00 -7.92
CA ARG A 178 -4.21 1.28 -8.08
C ARG A 178 -4.69 2.20 -6.98
N ARG A 179 -3.77 2.71 -6.17
CA ARG A 179 -4.10 3.47 -4.97
C ARG A 179 -3.27 4.74 -4.88
N THR A 180 -3.94 5.84 -4.59
CA THR A 180 -3.31 7.15 -4.38
C THR A 180 -3.21 7.44 -2.89
N THR A 181 -2.03 7.84 -2.44
CA THR A 181 -1.83 8.41 -1.11
C THR A 181 -2.01 9.92 -1.22
N TRP A 182 -2.99 10.42 -0.51
CA TRP A 182 -3.33 11.83 -0.42
C TRP A 182 -2.87 12.41 0.91
N GLN A 183 -2.45 13.66 0.90
CA GLN A 183 -2.08 14.41 2.10
C GLN A 183 -2.80 15.74 2.13
N GLY A 184 -3.48 16.01 3.24
CA GLY A 184 -4.08 17.30 3.57
C GLY A 184 -3.43 17.91 4.80
N LEU A 185 -3.50 19.23 4.93
CA LEU A 185 -3.14 19.94 6.15
C LEU A 185 -4.38 20.13 7.01
N GLY A 186 -4.22 20.07 8.33
CA GLY A 186 -5.23 20.61 9.24
C GLY A 186 -5.42 22.10 8.96
N ASP A 187 -6.66 22.56 8.97
CA ASP A 187 -6.99 23.96 8.65
C ASP A 187 -8.18 24.40 9.51
N SER A 188 -8.00 25.45 10.26
CA SER A 188 -9.08 26.05 11.08
C SER A 188 -10.03 26.93 10.27
N THR A 189 -9.65 27.33 9.05
CA THR A 189 -10.52 28.07 8.15
C THR A 189 -11.55 27.14 7.53
N VAL A 190 -12.81 27.35 7.90
CA VAL A 190 -13.93 26.56 7.35
C VAL A 190 -14.34 27.15 6.02
N LEU A 191 -14.07 26.44 4.94
CA LEU A 191 -14.80 26.68 3.69
C LEU A 191 -16.24 26.16 3.90
N GLN A 192 -17.17 27.05 4.21
CA GLN A 192 -18.59 26.72 4.17
C GLN A 192 -19.01 26.54 2.72
N LEU A 193 -19.05 25.30 2.28
CA LEU A 193 -19.69 24.97 1.02
C LEU A 193 -21.21 25.17 1.20
N LYS A 194 -21.83 25.95 0.31
CA LYS A 194 -23.29 25.97 0.18
C LYS A 194 -23.71 24.63 -0.41
N THR A 195 -24.19 23.72 0.42
CA THR A 195 -24.56 22.36 0.00
C THR A 195 -25.79 21.92 0.80
N ASP A 196 -26.58 21.01 0.21
CA ASP A 196 -27.69 20.32 0.86
C ASP A 196 -27.23 19.08 1.67
N ILE A 197 -25.92 18.85 1.75
CA ILE A 197 -25.31 17.74 2.49
C ILE A 197 -25.15 18.11 3.95
N ARG A 198 -25.77 17.34 4.84
CA ARG A 198 -25.65 17.47 6.28
C ARG A 198 -24.57 16.52 6.83
N ILE A 199 -23.67 17.05 7.65
CA ILE A 199 -22.70 16.26 8.40
C ILE A 199 -23.27 15.90 9.77
N THR A 200 -23.14 14.65 10.17
CA THR A 200 -23.53 14.15 11.48
C THR A 200 -22.46 13.19 12.03
N ASN A 201 -22.51 12.86 13.32
CA ASN A 201 -21.78 11.70 13.81
C ASN A 201 -22.34 10.42 13.16
N ARG A 202 -21.47 9.46 12.89
CA ARG A 202 -21.88 8.19 12.28
C ARG A 202 -22.74 7.39 13.26
N HIS A 203 -23.97 7.10 12.90
CA HIS A 203 -24.89 6.26 13.66
C HIS A 203 -24.60 4.77 13.49
N SER A 204 -24.77 3.98 14.55
CA SER A 204 -24.44 2.54 14.56
C SER A 204 -25.21 1.74 13.50
N TYR A 205 -26.45 2.11 13.17
CA TYR A 205 -27.26 1.42 12.18
C TYR A 205 -26.75 1.56 10.73
N TRP A 206 -25.81 2.49 10.46
CA TRP A 206 -25.15 2.60 9.16
C TRP A 206 -23.95 1.66 8.99
N TRP A 207 -23.57 0.94 10.04
CA TRP A 207 -22.42 0.04 10.00
C TRP A 207 -22.49 -1.00 8.86
N PRO A 208 -23.60 -1.69 8.58
CA PRO A 208 -23.66 -2.67 7.49
C PRO A 208 -23.33 -2.04 6.12
N ILE A 209 -23.81 -0.83 5.87
CA ILE A 209 -23.56 -0.10 4.62
C ILE A 209 -22.09 0.34 4.59
N GLN A 210 -21.60 0.95 5.67
CA GLN A 210 -20.18 1.38 5.81
C GLN A 210 -19.25 0.19 5.61
N GLN A 211 -19.51 -0.94 6.24
CA GLN A 211 -18.69 -2.16 6.13
C GLN A 211 -18.64 -2.67 4.68
N LYS A 212 -19.78 -2.68 3.98
CA LYS A 212 -19.85 -3.06 2.56
C LYS A 212 -18.99 -2.13 1.70
N TRP A 213 -19.04 -0.82 1.93
CA TRP A 213 -18.23 0.15 1.20
C TRP A 213 -16.73 0.00 1.51
N LEU A 214 -16.38 -0.14 2.79
CA LEU A 214 -14.99 -0.39 3.20
C LEU A 214 -14.43 -1.67 2.57
N SER A 215 -15.18 -2.77 2.58
CA SER A 215 -14.74 -4.04 1.98
C SER A 215 -14.47 -3.93 0.48
N ARG A 216 -15.20 -3.05 -0.22
CA ARG A 216 -14.99 -2.78 -1.64
C ARG A 216 -13.76 -1.89 -1.87
N LEU A 217 -13.61 -0.82 -1.09
CA LEU A 217 -12.56 0.18 -1.26
C LEU A 217 -11.20 -0.28 -0.70
N TYR A 218 -11.25 -1.19 0.26
CA TYR A 218 -10.07 -1.76 0.93
C TYR A 218 -10.17 -3.29 0.91
N PRO A 219 -9.95 -3.91 -0.26
CA PRO A 219 -10.18 -5.33 -0.44
C PRO A 219 -9.22 -6.19 0.38
N ASN A 220 -9.71 -7.33 0.87
CA ASN A 220 -8.91 -8.30 1.63
C ASN A 220 -7.67 -8.79 0.88
N LEU A 221 -7.67 -8.69 -0.44
CA LEU A 221 -6.52 -9.02 -1.30
C LEU A 221 -5.27 -8.23 -0.91
N LEU A 222 -5.42 -7.00 -0.37
CA LEU A 222 -4.32 -6.12 0.04
C LEU A 222 -4.07 -6.14 1.56
N ALA A 223 -4.90 -6.83 2.34
CA ALA A 223 -4.84 -6.83 3.81
C ALA A 223 -3.57 -7.49 4.39
N TRP A 224 -2.84 -8.25 3.59
CA TRP A 224 -1.56 -8.85 3.98
C TRP A 224 -0.46 -7.81 4.20
N HIS A 225 -0.52 -6.69 3.50
CA HIS A 225 0.46 -5.62 3.60
C HIS A 225 0.14 -4.64 4.72
N ARG A 226 -1.13 -4.38 4.96
CA ARG A 226 -1.59 -3.41 5.95
C ARG A 226 -2.89 -3.85 6.58
N ASP A 227 -2.89 -4.00 7.89
CA ASP A 227 -4.14 -4.08 8.64
C ASP A 227 -4.73 -2.67 8.73
N TRP A 228 -5.87 -2.47 8.09
CA TRP A 228 -6.57 -1.19 8.15
C TRP A 228 -7.27 -0.92 9.47
N GLY A 229 -7.27 -1.88 10.39
CA GLY A 229 -7.83 -1.70 11.73
C GLY A 229 -9.34 -1.45 11.77
N PHE A 230 -10.10 -1.86 10.75
CA PHE A 230 -11.55 -1.61 10.67
C PHE A 230 -12.35 -2.26 11.77
N GLN A 231 -11.77 -3.18 12.53
CA GLN A 231 -12.39 -3.70 13.75
C GLN A 231 -12.66 -2.56 14.75
N ALA A 232 -11.78 -1.56 14.83
CA ALA A 232 -11.94 -0.37 15.66
C ALA A 232 -13.16 0.50 15.28
N LEU A 233 -13.68 0.35 14.05
CA LEU A 233 -14.84 1.11 13.55
C LEU A 233 -16.18 0.46 13.87
N ARG A 234 -16.19 -0.79 14.35
CA ARG A 234 -17.42 -1.55 14.63
C ARG A 234 -18.21 -0.92 15.79
N PRO A 235 -19.53 -0.82 15.69
CA PRO A 235 -20.35 -0.47 16.84
C PRO A 235 -20.44 -1.66 17.81
N GLY A 236 -20.71 -1.37 19.07
CA GLY A 236 -20.98 -2.38 20.10
C GLY A 236 -20.17 -2.18 21.38
N LEU A 237 -20.70 -2.70 22.49
CA LEU A 237 -20.12 -2.52 23.82
C LEU A 237 -18.73 -3.14 23.94
N SER A 238 -18.52 -4.33 23.37
CA SER A 238 -17.21 -5.02 23.39
C SER A 238 -16.12 -4.21 22.69
N ASN A 239 -16.44 -3.58 21.56
CA ASN A 239 -15.50 -2.73 20.85
C ASN A 239 -15.26 -1.41 21.58
N TRP A 240 -16.29 -0.85 22.20
CA TRP A 240 -16.18 0.35 23.02
C TRP A 240 -15.24 0.10 24.22
N LEU A 241 -15.41 -1.00 24.93
CA LEU A 241 -14.52 -1.41 26.01
C LEU A 241 -13.07 -1.60 25.52
N TYR A 242 -12.89 -2.29 24.39
CA TYR A 242 -11.56 -2.46 23.80
C TYR A 242 -10.89 -1.12 23.51
N LEU A 243 -11.57 -0.21 22.83
CA LEU A 243 -11.05 1.14 22.51
C LEU A 243 -10.74 1.95 23.76
N PHE A 244 -11.56 1.81 24.80
CA PHE A 244 -11.32 2.47 26.09
C PHE A 244 -10.03 1.95 26.76
N PHE A 245 -9.82 0.65 26.83
CA PHE A 245 -8.60 0.06 27.41
C PHE A 245 -7.33 0.35 26.60
N VAL A 246 -7.44 0.47 25.30
CA VAL A 246 -6.29 0.78 24.41
C VAL A 246 -6.09 2.30 24.25
N SER A 247 -6.96 3.11 24.86
CA SER A 247 -6.93 4.58 24.78
C SER A 247 -6.92 5.12 23.35
N ILE A 248 -7.60 4.45 22.40
CA ILE A 248 -7.71 4.89 21.02
C ILE A 248 -8.99 5.70 20.83
N ASN A 249 -8.85 6.96 20.47
CA ASN A 249 -9.98 7.86 20.19
C ASN A 249 -10.30 7.83 18.69
N VAL A 250 -11.28 7.02 18.29
CA VAL A 250 -11.78 6.95 16.92
C VAL A 250 -12.89 7.96 16.71
N ARG A 251 -12.79 8.78 15.65
CA ARG A 251 -13.87 9.68 15.24
C ARG A 251 -14.46 9.24 13.91
N GLN A 252 -15.78 9.31 13.79
CA GLN A 252 -16.47 8.91 12.57
C GLN A 252 -17.59 9.90 12.25
N TRP A 253 -17.57 10.45 11.04
CA TRP A 253 -18.56 11.38 10.53
C TRP A 253 -19.27 10.81 9.31
N ALA A 254 -20.54 11.13 9.16
CA ALA A 254 -21.37 10.74 8.05
C ALA A 254 -21.92 11.95 7.30
N ALA A 255 -21.90 11.89 5.98
CA ALA A 255 -22.55 12.83 5.09
C ALA A 255 -23.87 12.26 4.61
N VAL A 256 -24.95 13.02 4.83
CA VAL A 256 -26.32 12.64 4.51
C VAL A 256 -26.93 13.69 3.59
N LYS A 257 -27.48 13.24 2.46
CA LYS A 257 -28.21 14.05 1.47
C LYS A 257 -29.60 13.47 1.28
N SER A 258 -30.64 14.30 1.39
CA SER A 258 -32.05 13.86 1.23
C SER A 258 -32.36 12.59 2.04
N ASN A 259 -31.95 12.58 3.31
CA ASN A 259 -32.09 11.46 4.26
C ASN A 259 -31.37 10.15 3.86
N ARG A 260 -30.48 10.18 2.89
CA ARG A 260 -29.69 9.04 2.42
C ARG A 260 -28.23 9.21 2.81
N LEU A 261 -27.62 8.12 3.31
CA LEU A 261 -26.19 8.09 3.58
C LEU A 261 -25.41 8.10 2.27
N GLU A 262 -24.53 9.07 2.08
CA GLU A 262 -23.68 9.23 0.90
C GLU A 262 -22.24 8.83 1.17
N ALA A 263 -21.70 9.20 2.33
CA ALA A 263 -20.31 8.89 2.68
C ALA A 263 -20.14 8.77 4.20
N VAL A 264 -19.14 8.00 4.61
CA VAL A 264 -18.62 7.97 5.99
C VAL A 264 -17.12 8.20 5.96
N LEU A 265 -16.63 9.10 6.79
CA LEU A 265 -15.21 9.32 7.00
C LEU A 265 -14.86 8.92 8.44
N SER A 266 -13.84 8.10 8.58
CA SER A 266 -13.32 7.64 9.87
C SER A 266 -11.89 8.11 10.05
N TRP A 267 -11.58 8.63 11.24
CA TRP A 267 -10.24 8.96 11.65
C TRP A 267 -9.79 8.00 12.75
N ILE A 268 -8.64 7.37 12.53
CA ILE A 268 -8.00 6.48 13.48
C ILE A 268 -6.62 7.07 13.77
N PRO A 269 -6.37 7.56 15.00
CA PRO A 269 -5.07 8.10 15.36
C PRO A 269 -4.00 7.00 15.32
N SER A 270 -2.85 7.32 14.78
CA SER A 270 -1.69 6.44 14.75
C SER A 270 -0.44 7.25 15.07
N TRP A 271 0.50 6.66 15.79
CA TRP A 271 1.77 7.29 16.13
C TRP A 271 2.64 7.62 14.90
N ARG A 272 2.35 7.01 13.74
CA ARG A 272 3.10 7.25 12.48
C ARG A 272 2.43 8.26 11.56
N ALA A 273 1.10 8.27 11.51
CA ALA A 273 0.35 9.17 10.63
C ALA A 273 -1.12 9.24 11.05
N GLU A 274 -1.72 10.40 10.91
CA GLU A 274 -3.15 10.62 11.12
C GLU A 274 -3.93 10.07 9.92
N SER A 275 -4.39 8.83 10.04
CA SER A 275 -5.02 8.11 8.94
C SER A 275 -6.52 8.35 8.87
N LEU A 276 -6.97 8.80 7.71
CA LEU A 276 -8.37 8.88 7.33
C LEU A 276 -8.77 7.68 6.48
N TYR A 277 -9.97 7.17 6.72
CA TYR A 277 -10.57 6.07 5.95
C TYR A 277 -11.94 6.52 5.45
N ALA A 278 -12.07 6.66 4.15
CA ALA A 278 -13.32 7.03 3.52
C ALA A 278 -14.09 5.78 3.06
N ALA A 279 -15.38 5.74 3.38
CA ALA A 279 -16.32 4.75 2.89
C ALA A 279 -17.40 5.47 2.08
N VAL A 280 -17.44 5.21 0.77
CA VAL A 280 -18.40 5.81 -0.16
C VAL A 280 -19.05 4.74 -1.02
N GLY A 281 -20.31 4.92 -1.41
CA GLY A 281 -21.00 4.06 -2.35
C GLY A 281 -20.48 4.27 -3.79
N SER A 282 -20.77 3.33 -4.69
CA SER A 282 -20.42 3.49 -6.12
C SER A 282 -21.23 4.58 -6.83
N ARG A 283 -22.36 4.96 -6.26
CA ARG A 283 -23.28 5.98 -6.77
C ARG A 283 -23.41 7.16 -5.78
N SER A 284 -22.51 7.26 -4.82
CA SER A 284 -22.50 8.38 -3.87
C SER A 284 -22.12 9.67 -4.58
N ASP A 285 -22.70 10.77 -4.10
CA ASP A 285 -22.32 12.10 -4.55
C ASP A 285 -20.87 12.39 -4.15
N PRO A 286 -19.95 12.68 -5.09
CA PRO A 286 -18.57 13.02 -4.78
C PRO A 286 -18.45 14.22 -3.84
N GLU A 287 -19.39 15.16 -3.87
CA GLU A 287 -19.41 16.31 -2.98
C GLU A 287 -19.51 15.90 -1.50
N ALA A 288 -20.16 14.77 -1.20
CA ALA A 288 -20.27 14.25 0.16
C ALA A 288 -18.89 13.90 0.74
N LEU A 289 -17.99 13.36 -0.06
CA LEU A 289 -16.62 13.10 0.37
C LEU A 289 -15.85 14.40 0.55
N THR A 290 -16.01 15.37 -0.36
CA THR A 290 -15.37 16.70 -0.24
C THR A 290 -15.75 17.37 1.09
N VAL A 291 -17.04 17.43 1.40
CA VAL A 291 -17.56 18.06 2.62
C VAL A 291 -17.02 17.38 3.88
N LEU A 292 -16.98 16.04 3.91
CA LEU A 292 -16.42 15.28 5.03
C LEU A 292 -14.92 15.52 5.23
N LEU A 293 -14.16 15.59 4.15
CA LEU A 293 -12.72 15.85 4.21
C LEU A 293 -12.43 17.28 4.69
N LEU A 294 -13.20 18.27 4.24
CA LEU A 294 -13.10 19.64 4.75
C LEU A 294 -13.45 19.70 6.24
N HIS A 295 -14.52 19.03 6.66
CA HIS A 295 -14.88 18.92 8.07
C HIS A 295 -13.77 18.28 8.91
N ALA A 296 -13.18 17.19 8.41
CA ALA A 296 -12.06 16.54 9.11
C ALA A 296 -10.84 17.46 9.24
N ARG A 297 -10.49 18.22 8.20
CA ARG A 297 -9.41 19.21 8.25
C ARG A 297 -9.66 20.29 9.31
N HIS A 298 -10.89 20.73 9.44
CA HIS A 298 -11.28 21.70 10.45
C HIS A 298 -11.21 21.12 11.87
N VAL A 299 -11.86 19.98 12.10
CA VAL A 299 -11.92 19.35 13.44
C VAL A 299 -10.55 18.87 13.92
N LEU A 300 -9.70 18.49 12.98
CA LEU A 300 -8.34 17.99 13.21
C LEU A 300 -7.27 19.05 12.88
N SER A 301 -7.60 20.34 12.99
CA SER A 301 -6.72 21.46 12.59
C SER A 301 -5.39 21.51 13.36
N HIS A 302 -5.34 20.96 14.56
CA HIS A 302 -4.10 20.83 15.35
C HIS A 302 -3.14 19.74 14.84
N HIS A 303 -3.59 18.86 13.95
CA HIS A 303 -2.74 17.86 13.31
C HIS A 303 -2.07 18.43 12.06
N ARG A 304 -0.75 18.34 11.99
CA ARG A 304 0.01 18.92 10.88
C ARG A 304 -0.33 18.29 9.54
N TYR A 305 -0.50 16.97 9.51
CA TYR A 305 -0.76 16.22 8.28
C TYR A 305 -1.84 15.16 8.49
N LEU A 306 -2.82 15.17 7.61
CA LEU A 306 -3.85 14.14 7.50
C LEU A 306 -3.54 13.30 6.25
N SER A 307 -3.55 11.99 6.37
CA SER A 307 -3.27 11.07 5.28
C SER A 307 -4.51 10.27 4.91
N LEU A 308 -4.81 10.18 3.62
CA LEU A 308 -5.86 9.35 3.08
C LEU A 308 -5.26 8.45 1.98
N GLU A 309 -5.32 7.14 2.14
CA GLU A 309 -5.03 6.21 1.06
C GLU A 309 -6.35 5.76 0.43
N PHE A 310 -6.53 6.04 -0.85
CA PHE A 310 -7.79 5.77 -1.55
C PHE A 310 -7.55 5.13 -2.93
N PRO A 311 -8.45 4.27 -3.43
CA PRO A 311 -8.36 3.80 -4.82
C PRO A 311 -8.34 4.98 -5.78
N ALA A 312 -7.46 4.96 -6.78
CA ALA A 312 -7.50 5.95 -7.87
C ALA A 312 -8.83 5.79 -8.61
N SER A 313 -9.65 6.84 -8.67
CA SER A 313 -11.05 6.76 -9.06
C SER A 313 -11.64 8.12 -9.41
N ASP A 314 -12.92 8.13 -9.74
CA ASP A 314 -13.72 9.35 -10.01
C ASP A 314 -13.81 10.31 -8.80
N PHE A 315 -13.46 9.83 -7.60
CA PHE A 315 -13.42 10.67 -6.38
C PHE A 315 -12.14 11.51 -6.24
N ASP A 316 -11.15 11.35 -7.11
CA ASP A 316 -9.88 12.06 -7.02
C ASP A 316 -10.09 13.58 -7.06
N GLN A 317 -10.98 14.07 -7.93
CA GLN A 317 -11.34 15.50 -7.97
C GLN A 317 -12.01 16.00 -6.69
N ALA A 318 -12.86 15.18 -6.07
CA ALA A 318 -13.51 15.52 -4.80
C ALA A 318 -12.49 15.64 -3.66
N ILE A 319 -11.49 14.76 -3.64
CA ILE A 319 -10.40 14.78 -2.67
C ILE A 319 -9.51 16.02 -2.88
N GLN A 320 -9.20 16.36 -4.13
CA GLN A 320 -8.44 17.57 -4.47
C GLN A 320 -9.19 18.86 -4.08
N LYS A 321 -10.49 18.94 -4.37
CA LYS A 321 -11.36 20.07 -3.97
C LYS A 321 -11.39 20.27 -2.44
N ALA A 322 -11.23 19.20 -1.68
CA ALA A 322 -11.09 19.26 -0.23
C ALA A 322 -9.70 19.75 0.24
N GLY A 323 -8.80 20.12 -0.68
CA GLY A 323 -7.46 20.63 -0.38
C GLY A 323 -6.44 19.57 -0.05
N PHE A 324 -6.68 18.31 -0.43
CA PHE A 324 -5.68 17.25 -0.39
C PHE A 324 -4.89 17.22 -1.69
N ARG A 325 -3.57 16.99 -1.56
CA ARG A 325 -2.69 16.79 -2.71
C ARG A 325 -2.29 15.32 -2.83
N ALA A 326 -2.22 14.81 -4.04
CA ALA A 326 -1.68 13.49 -4.30
C ALA A 326 -0.16 13.50 -4.04
N LEU A 327 0.31 12.60 -3.18
CA LEU A 327 1.74 12.39 -2.96
C LEU A 327 2.31 11.38 -3.96
N ARG A 328 1.59 10.28 -4.14
CA ARG A 328 1.97 9.20 -5.06
C ARG A 328 0.78 8.33 -5.38
N THR A 329 0.76 7.77 -6.57
CA THR A 329 -0.13 6.68 -6.97
C THR A 329 0.70 5.42 -7.19
N LEU A 330 0.35 4.35 -6.48
CA LEU A 330 1.00 3.06 -6.60
C LEU A 330 0.08 2.04 -7.28
N ILE A 331 0.63 1.38 -8.28
CA ILE A 331 0.04 0.19 -8.89
C ILE A 331 0.55 -1.01 -8.12
N TRP A 332 -0.36 -1.78 -7.56
CA TRP A 332 -0.09 -3.03 -6.87
C TRP A 332 -0.17 -4.16 -7.88
N MET A 333 0.94 -4.84 -8.11
CA MET A 333 1.01 -5.91 -9.09
C MET A 333 1.37 -7.23 -8.42
N GLU A 334 0.75 -8.31 -8.89
CA GLU A 334 0.93 -9.66 -8.38
C GLU A 334 1.37 -10.61 -9.49
N ALA A 335 2.35 -11.44 -9.19
CA ALA A 335 2.64 -12.64 -9.93
C ALA A 335 2.16 -13.85 -9.12
N GLY A 336 1.30 -14.68 -9.72
CA GLY A 336 0.77 -15.88 -9.08
C GLY A 336 1.79 -17.01 -8.96
N LYS A 337 1.37 -18.13 -8.35
CA LYS A 337 2.18 -19.37 -8.34
C LYS A 337 2.51 -19.76 -9.76
N ALA A 338 3.78 -20.07 -10.03
CA ALA A 338 4.10 -20.86 -11.18
C ALA A 338 3.55 -22.28 -10.93
N THR A 339 2.62 -22.70 -11.74
CA THR A 339 2.27 -24.13 -11.82
C THR A 339 3.52 -24.85 -12.29
N SER A 340 3.95 -25.81 -11.48
CA SER A 340 4.99 -26.79 -11.81
C SER A 340 4.56 -27.65 -12.97
#